data_3be0dd098732629473115e1c60b4606b
#
_entry.id   3be0dd098732629473115e1c60b4606b
#
_cell.length_a   1.000
_cell.length_b   1.000
_cell.length_c   1.000
_cell.angle_alpha   90.00
_cell.angle_beta   90.00
_cell.angle_gamma   90.00
#
_symmetry.space_group_name_H-M   'P 1'
#
loop_
_entity.id
_entity.type
_entity.pdbx_description
1 polymer ?
#
loop_
_entity_poly.entity_id
_entity_poly.type
_entity_poly.pdbx_seq_one_letter_code
_entity_poly.pdbx_strand_id
1 'polypeptide(L)'
;FSGDLRHGEGKMTWADGSVYEGGFVFGLKCGKGSYLYSNGDKYVGDFEDDMRQGEGTYTWAETGETYTGSFYKNNMHGYGTYTWQEGRASYTGYFENGKIVAVKPGA
;
A
#
# COMPACT_ATOMS: atom_id res chain seq x y z
N PHE A 1 22.79 -12.98 -10.00
CA PHE A 1 21.42 -13.23 -10.41
C PHE A 1 21.41 -13.61 -11.87
N SER A 2 21.26 -14.86 -12.12
CA SER A 2 21.48 -15.42 -13.47
C SER A 2 20.18 -15.55 -14.27
N GLY A 3 19.36 -14.52 -14.24
CA GLY A 3 18.11 -14.55 -14.96
C GLY A 3 16.95 -15.15 -14.20
N ASP A 4 17.22 -15.66 -13.02
CA ASP A 4 16.18 -16.22 -12.19
C ASP A 4 15.35 -15.12 -11.55
N LEU A 5 14.08 -15.38 -11.38
CA LEU A 5 13.20 -14.42 -10.72
C LEU A 5 13.41 -14.49 -9.21
N ARG A 6 13.26 -13.35 -8.57
CA ARG A 6 13.45 -13.26 -7.12
C ARG A 6 12.33 -13.96 -6.37
N HIS A 7 12.70 -14.70 -5.34
CA HIS A 7 11.76 -15.38 -4.45
C HIS A 7 12.15 -15.13 -3.01
N GLY A 8 11.16 -15.16 -2.11
CA GLY A 8 11.41 -15.00 -0.69
C GLY A 8 11.56 -13.54 -0.32
N GLU A 9 12.22 -13.27 0.80
CA GLU A 9 12.42 -11.91 1.31
C GLU A 9 13.59 -11.23 0.61
N GLY A 10 13.43 -9.97 0.31
CA GLY A 10 14.50 -9.23 -0.33
C GLY A 10 14.29 -7.73 -0.27
N LYS A 11 15.27 -6.99 -0.78
CA LYS A 11 15.21 -5.53 -0.84
C LYS A 11 15.57 -5.09 -2.24
N MET A 12 14.78 -4.20 -2.80
CA MET A 12 15.03 -3.67 -4.14
C MET A 12 15.02 -2.15 -4.09
N THR A 13 16.00 -1.55 -4.75
CA THR A 13 16.11 -0.10 -4.81
C THR A 13 16.14 0.31 -6.28
N TRP A 14 15.30 1.27 -6.63
CA TRP A 14 15.23 1.78 -8.00
C TRP A 14 16.03 3.06 -8.14
N ALA A 15 16.35 3.39 -9.38
CA ALA A 15 17.17 4.56 -9.67
C ALA A 15 16.54 5.88 -9.22
N ASP A 16 15.21 5.91 -9.13
CA ASP A 16 14.49 7.12 -8.72
C ASP A 16 14.46 7.32 -7.20
N GLY A 17 15.07 6.39 -6.45
CA GLY A 17 15.10 6.46 -4.99
C GLY A 17 14.05 5.62 -4.30
N SER A 18 13.18 4.97 -5.04
CA SER A 18 12.17 4.09 -4.46
C SER A 18 12.85 2.84 -3.88
N VAL A 19 12.30 2.34 -2.77
CA VAL A 19 12.83 1.14 -2.10
C VAL A 19 11.68 0.22 -1.72
N TYR A 20 11.83 -1.05 -2.05
CA TYR A 20 10.90 -2.07 -1.55
C TYR A 20 11.67 -3.08 -0.71
N GLU A 21 11.10 -3.45 0.42
CA GLU A 21 11.67 -4.46 1.29
C GLU A 21 10.56 -5.40 1.74
N GLY A 22 10.66 -6.67 1.37
CA GLY A 22 9.61 -7.63 1.71
C GLY A 22 9.66 -8.85 0.84
N GLY A 23 8.53 -9.51 0.68
CA GLY A 23 8.44 -10.77 -0.04
C GLY A 23 8.37 -10.62 -1.54
N PHE A 24 8.84 -11.65 -2.22
CA PHE A 24 8.80 -11.76 -3.68
C PHE A 24 8.37 -13.15 -4.08
N VAL A 25 7.59 -13.25 -5.15
CA VAL A 25 7.27 -14.52 -5.81
C VAL A 25 7.40 -14.28 -7.30
N PHE A 26 8.27 -15.05 -7.96
CA PHE A 26 8.56 -14.92 -9.39
C PHE A 26 8.91 -13.48 -9.76
N GLY A 27 9.67 -12.81 -8.91
CA GLY A 27 10.10 -11.45 -9.18
C GLY A 27 9.07 -10.37 -8.87
N LEU A 28 7.87 -10.75 -8.48
CA LEU A 28 6.80 -9.81 -8.17
C LEU A 28 6.68 -9.62 -6.67
N LYS A 29 6.35 -8.41 -6.26
CA LYS A 29 6.12 -8.12 -4.84
C LYS A 29 4.92 -8.94 -4.38
N CYS A 30 5.08 -9.64 -3.26
CA CYS A 30 4.05 -10.54 -2.75
C CYS A 30 4.21 -10.70 -1.26
N GLY A 31 3.08 -10.82 -0.55
CA GLY A 31 3.10 -10.97 0.90
C GLY A 31 3.31 -9.64 1.60
N LYS A 32 3.81 -9.69 2.82
CA LYS A 32 4.04 -8.47 3.60
C LYS A 32 5.28 -7.75 3.11
N GLY A 33 5.18 -6.44 2.98
CA GLY A 33 6.32 -5.65 2.54
C GLY A 33 6.19 -4.19 2.88
N SER A 34 7.28 -3.45 2.67
CA SER A 34 7.34 -2.03 2.91
C SER A 34 7.86 -1.37 1.65
N TYR A 35 7.13 -0.39 1.13
CA TYR A 35 7.51 0.32 -0.08
C TYR A 35 7.66 1.80 0.23
N LEU A 36 8.83 2.33 -0.06
CA LEU A 36 9.08 3.76 0.06
C LEU A 36 9.14 4.34 -1.35
N TYR A 37 8.21 5.24 -1.65
CA TYR A 37 8.12 5.83 -2.99
C TYR A 37 9.10 6.98 -3.12
N SER A 38 9.46 7.30 -4.37
CA SER A 38 10.45 8.34 -4.63
C SER A 38 10.05 9.72 -4.11
N ASN A 39 8.75 9.96 -3.96
CA ASN A 39 8.26 11.23 -3.42
C ASN A 39 8.18 11.26 -1.90
N GLY A 40 8.59 10.17 -1.23
CA GLY A 40 8.56 10.08 0.22
C GLY A 40 7.36 9.38 0.80
N ASP A 41 6.35 9.09 -0.01
CA ASP A 41 5.19 8.32 0.45
C ASP A 41 5.65 6.93 0.85
N LYS A 42 4.90 6.28 1.74
CA LYS A 42 5.26 4.96 2.22
C LYS A 42 4.03 4.07 2.33
N TYR A 43 4.18 2.83 1.90
CA TYR A 43 3.15 1.81 2.09
C TYR A 43 3.75 0.65 2.86
N VAL A 44 3.05 0.17 3.88
CA VAL A 44 3.44 -1.02 4.64
C VAL A 44 2.24 -1.93 4.70
N GLY A 45 2.36 -3.14 4.19
CA GLY A 45 1.25 -4.07 4.21
C GLY A 45 1.38 -5.15 3.16
N ASP A 46 0.25 -5.65 2.73
CA ASP A 46 0.21 -6.79 1.81
C ASP A 46 0.36 -6.38 0.36
N PHE A 47 1.06 -7.23 -0.38
CA PHE A 47 1.19 -7.10 -1.83
C PHE A 47 0.78 -8.40 -2.49
N GLU A 48 0.28 -8.31 -3.71
CA GLU A 48 0.01 -9.46 -4.56
C GLU A 48 0.23 -9.06 -6.00
N ASP A 49 1.07 -9.83 -6.71
CA ASP A 49 1.37 -9.55 -8.12
C ASP A 49 1.80 -8.10 -8.35
N ASP A 50 2.71 -7.61 -7.49
CA ASP A 50 3.25 -6.25 -7.56
C ASP A 50 2.26 -5.16 -7.16
N MET A 51 1.06 -5.52 -6.76
CA MET A 51 0.03 -4.54 -6.40
C MET A 51 -0.22 -4.54 -4.91
N ARG A 52 -0.58 -3.36 -4.38
CA ARG A 52 -1.07 -3.29 -3.01
C ARG A 52 -2.43 -3.97 -3.00
N GLN A 53 -2.54 -5.03 -2.22
CA GLN A 53 -3.77 -5.80 -2.17
C GLN A 53 -3.81 -6.55 -0.85
N GLY A 54 -4.92 -6.43 -0.12
CA GLY A 54 -5.05 -6.95 1.23
C GLY A 54 -5.08 -5.81 2.22
N GLU A 55 -4.43 -5.97 3.36
CA GLU A 55 -4.42 -4.96 4.42
C GLU A 55 -3.11 -4.21 4.44
N GLY A 56 -3.17 -2.90 4.64
CA GLY A 56 -1.95 -2.12 4.69
C GLY A 56 -2.18 -0.69 5.18
N THR A 57 -1.07 0.04 5.34
CA THR A 57 -1.08 1.44 5.75
C THR A 57 -0.30 2.25 4.72
N TYR A 58 -0.94 3.26 4.18
CA TYR A 58 -0.31 4.20 3.25
C TYR A 58 -0.16 5.55 3.93
N THR A 59 1.04 6.12 3.85
CA THR A 59 1.33 7.43 4.42
C THR A 59 1.75 8.38 3.30
N TRP A 60 1.05 9.51 3.20
CA TRP A 60 1.39 10.56 2.24
C TRP A 60 2.39 11.49 2.87
N ALA A 61 3.58 11.59 2.27
CA ALA A 61 4.68 12.38 2.84
C ALA A 61 4.37 13.87 2.85
N GLU A 62 3.70 14.35 1.81
CA GLU A 62 3.46 15.78 1.65
C GLU A 62 2.53 16.34 2.70
N THR A 63 1.52 15.59 3.08
CA THR A 63 0.49 16.08 3.99
C THR A 63 0.52 15.41 5.36
N GLY A 64 1.19 14.26 5.47
CA GLY A 64 1.16 13.48 6.70
C GLY A 64 -0.10 12.66 6.86
N GLU A 65 -0.97 12.65 5.87
CA GLU A 65 -2.20 11.86 5.92
C GLU A 65 -1.88 10.38 5.85
N THR A 66 -2.76 9.57 6.42
CA THR A 66 -2.57 8.12 6.40
C THR A 66 -3.89 7.41 6.12
N TYR A 67 -3.77 6.25 5.49
CA TYR A 67 -4.88 5.33 5.34
C TYR A 67 -4.46 3.97 5.86
N THR A 68 -5.27 3.37 6.72
CA THR A 68 -5.03 2.02 7.22
C THR A 68 -6.27 1.20 6.93
N GLY A 69 -6.13 0.13 6.17
CA GLY A 69 -7.26 -0.71 5.85
C GLY A 69 -7.01 -1.54 4.62
N SER A 70 -8.08 -1.89 3.94
CA SER A 70 -8.01 -2.79 2.80
C SER A 70 -7.63 -2.07 1.52
N PHE A 71 -6.88 -2.77 0.69
CA PHE A 71 -6.50 -2.33 -0.66
C PHE A 71 -6.90 -3.38 -1.67
N TYR A 72 -7.20 -2.95 -2.88
CA TYR A 72 -7.46 -3.84 -3.98
C TYR A 72 -6.91 -3.21 -5.26
N LYS A 73 -6.00 -3.94 -5.90
CA LYS A 73 -5.35 -3.49 -7.15
C LYS A 73 -4.85 -2.04 -7.04
N ASN A 74 -4.06 -1.79 -5.98
CA ASN A 74 -3.42 -0.51 -5.70
C ASN A 74 -4.36 0.59 -5.21
N ASN A 75 -5.62 0.31 -5.03
CA ASN A 75 -6.59 1.31 -4.57
C ASN A 75 -7.07 1.01 -3.17
N MET A 76 -7.38 2.07 -2.42
CA MET A 76 -8.11 1.92 -1.18
C MET A 76 -9.47 1.34 -1.53
N HIS A 77 -9.82 0.23 -0.92
CA HIS A 77 -11.05 -0.47 -1.28
C HIS A 77 -11.46 -1.37 -0.12
N GLY A 78 -12.71 -1.24 0.30
CA GLY A 78 -13.21 -1.98 1.45
C GLY A 78 -13.20 -1.13 2.70
N TYR A 79 -13.06 -1.76 3.85
CA TYR A 79 -13.16 -1.07 5.13
C TYR A 79 -11.80 -0.55 5.57
N GLY A 80 -11.74 0.70 6.00
CA GLY A 80 -10.50 1.27 6.46
C GLY A 80 -10.68 2.58 7.18
N THR A 81 -9.58 3.15 7.66
CA THR A 81 -9.55 4.42 8.38
C THR A 81 -8.62 5.37 7.65
N TYR A 82 -9.13 6.52 7.27
CA TYR A 82 -8.36 7.59 6.67
C TYR A 82 -8.19 8.69 7.70
N THR A 83 -6.94 9.07 7.97
CA THR A 83 -6.63 10.13 8.93
C THR A 83 -6.07 11.32 8.16
N TRP A 84 -6.75 12.47 8.29
CA TRP A 84 -6.29 13.70 7.67
C TRP A 84 -5.18 14.30 8.51
N GLN A 85 -4.53 15.28 7.98
CA GLN A 85 -3.32 15.92 8.52
C GLN A 85 -3.13 15.79 10.03
N GLU A 86 -2.08 15.06 10.42
CA GLU A 86 -1.61 14.99 11.81
C GLU A 86 -2.71 14.65 12.82
N GLY A 87 -3.65 13.80 12.40
CA GLY A 87 -4.69 13.33 13.28
C GLY A 87 -5.79 14.36 13.58
N ARG A 88 -5.90 15.41 12.78
CA ARG A 88 -6.92 16.45 13.00
C ARG A 88 -8.33 15.92 12.83
N ALA A 89 -8.50 14.94 11.94
CA ALA A 89 -9.79 14.30 11.70
C ALA A 89 -9.54 12.93 11.10
N SER A 90 -10.52 12.06 11.24
CA SER A 90 -10.41 10.74 10.63
C SER A 90 -11.77 10.25 10.20
N TYR A 91 -11.77 9.37 9.21
CA TYR A 91 -12.96 8.70 8.74
C TYR A 91 -12.73 7.20 8.79
N THR A 92 -13.65 6.46 9.40
CA THR A 92 -13.60 5.02 9.43
C THR A 92 -14.85 4.50 8.74
N GLY A 93 -14.68 3.70 7.70
CA GLY A 93 -15.79 3.18 6.94
C GLY A 93 -15.33 2.57 5.64
N TYR A 94 -16.15 2.70 4.61
CA TYR A 94 -15.91 2.00 3.35
C TYR A 94 -15.33 2.91 2.28
N PHE A 95 -14.46 2.30 1.47
CA PHE A 95 -13.81 2.96 0.35
C PHE A 95 -14.04 2.14 -0.91
N GLU A 96 -14.05 2.81 -2.05
CA GLU A 96 -14.16 2.16 -3.34
C GLU A 96 -13.31 2.93 -4.34
N ASN A 97 -12.34 2.21 -4.94
CA ASN A 97 -11.43 2.79 -5.92
C ASN A 97 -10.77 4.09 -5.44
N GLY A 98 -10.35 4.09 -4.17
CA GLY A 98 -9.63 5.22 -3.60
C GLY A 98 -10.51 6.33 -3.08
N LYS A 99 -11.81 6.15 -3.10
CA LYS A 99 -12.76 7.19 -2.68
C LYS A 99 -13.62 6.73 -1.53
N ILE A 100 -14.00 7.65 -0.66
CA ILE A 100 -14.91 7.38 0.44
C ILE A 100 -16.31 7.15 -0.14
N VAL A 101 -16.97 6.07 0.33
CA VAL A 101 -18.36 5.83 -0.01
C VAL A 101 -19.19 5.97 1.27
N ALA A 102 -20.28 6.72 1.16
CA ALA A 102 -21.10 7.03 2.33
C ALA A 102 -21.87 5.84 2.86
N VAL A 103 -22.08 4.83 2.04
CA VAL A 103 -22.81 3.64 2.43
C VAL A 103 -21.99 2.41 2.14
N LYS A 104 -22.34 1.33 2.83
CA LYS A 104 -21.64 0.07 2.66
C LYS A 104 -21.76 -0.41 1.20
N PRO A 105 -20.63 -0.75 0.54
CA PRO A 105 -20.66 -1.26 -0.81
C PRO A 105 -21.52 -2.52 -0.89
N GLY A 106 -22.36 -2.60 -1.91
CA GLY A 106 -23.23 -3.75 -2.11
C GLY A 106 -24.49 -3.73 -1.30
N ALA A 107 -24.76 -2.69 -0.55
CA ALA A 107 -25.98 -2.57 0.25
C ALA A 107 -27.17 -2.13 -0.61
#